data_0b1ef0b6c33291a3ff47c830153146e6
#
_entry.id   0b1ef0b6c33291a3ff47c830153146e6
#
_cell.length_a   1.000
_cell.length_b   1.000
_cell.length_c   1.000
_cell.angle_alpha   90.00
_cell.angle_beta   90.00
_cell.angle_gamma   90.00
#
_symmetry.space_group_name_H-M   'P 1'
#
loop_
_entity.id
_entity.type
_entity.pdbx_description
1 polymer ?
#
loop_
_entity_poly.entity_id
_entity_poly.type
_entity_poly.pdbx_seq_one_letter_code
_entity_poly.pdbx_strand_id
1 'polypeptide(L)'
;MTKAVRRKNVQTTKICYAFRTPSAYGQYLADAGFDYLSLANNHSNGFGAQGITATAGNLDELNIKYSGIENRFETAILKKNGVRYGFVSFAPNLAAVKLNDYAKFKKLIRKTKQKTDIVIVMFHSG
;
A
#
# COMPACT_ATOMS: atom_id res chain seq x y z
N MET A 1 -12.28 12.62 12.97
CA MET A 1 -12.49 13.57 11.85
C MET A 1 -11.19 13.68 11.06
N THR A 2 -11.04 12.95 9.97
CA THR A 2 -9.88 13.07 9.09
C THR A 2 -10.01 14.36 8.30
N LYS A 3 -9.18 15.37 8.62
CA LYS A 3 -9.10 16.60 7.83
C LYS A 3 -8.76 16.22 6.38
N ALA A 4 -9.57 16.67 5.45
CA ALA A 4 -9.35 16.48 4.03
C ALA A 4 -7.97 17.04 3.64
N VAL A 5 -7.03 16.16 3.28
CA VAL A 5 -5.73 16.57 2.74
C VAL A 5 -5.96 17.17 1.36
N ARG A 6 -5.83 18.47 1.22
CA ARG A 6 -5.88 19.16 -0.09
C ARG A 6 -4.48 19.15 -0.70
N ARG A 7 -4.38 18.77 -1.97
CA ARG A 7 -3.16 18.90 -2.75
C ARG A 7 -2.89 20.38 -3.01
N LYS A 8 -1.75 20.90 -2.56
CA LYS A 8 -1.43 22.35 -2.63
C LYS A 8 -1.04 22.85 -4.04
N ASN A 9 -0.88 22.04 -5.08
CA ASN A 9 -0.50 22.50 -6.43
C ASN A 9 -1.12 21.61 -7.52
N VAL A 10 -2.39 21.85 -7.82
CA VAL A 10 -3.09 21.17 -8.93
C VAL A 10 -3.09 22.04 -10.21
N GLN A 11 -2.56 23.27 -10.16
CA GLN A 11 -2.77 24.27 -11.23
C GLN A 11 -1.82 24.19 -12.42
N THR A 12 -0.83 23.30 -12.47
CA THR A 12 0.17 23.29 -13.55
C THR A 12 -0.02 22.20 -14.61
N THR A 13 -0.94 21.27 -14.43
CA THR A 13 -1.25 20.23 -15.44
C THR A 13 -2.72 20.31 -15.84
N LYS A 14 -2.99 20.33 -17.14
CA LYS A 14 -4.36 20.33 -17.71
C LYS A 14 -5.16 19.07 -17.31
N ILE A 15 -4.50 18.00 -16.84
CA ILE A 15 -5.12 16.73 -16.46
C ILE A 15 -4.52 16.32 -15.10
N CYS A 16 -5.37 16.16 -14.08
CA CYS A 16 -4.97 15.69 -12.75
C CYS A 16 -5.73 14.41 -12.41
N TYR A 17 -4.98 13.33 -12.22
CA TYR A 17 -5.50 12.05 -11.77
C TYR A 17 -5.18 11.85 -10.28
N ALA A 18 -6.00 12.42 -9.41
CA ALA A 18 -5.89 12.23 -7.96
C ALA A 18 -7.22 11.67 -7.43
N PHE A 19 -7.22 10.39 -7.09
CA PHE A 19 -8.40 9.68 -6.60
C PHE A 19 -8.42 9.65 -5.08
N ARG A 20 -9.60 9.86 -4.50
CA ARG A 20 -9.82 9.77 -3.06
C ARG A 20 -11.20 9.16 -2.79
N THR A 21 -11.20 8.17 -1.90
CA THR A 21 -12.42 7.59 -1.35
C THR A 21 -12.67 8.16 0.04
N PRO A 22 -13.91 8.51 0.41
CA PRO A 22 -14.25 8.84 1.80
C PRO A 22 -13.84 7.71 2.75
N SER A 23 -13.22 8.05 3.90
CA SER A 23 -12.73 7.04 4.86
C SER A 23 -13.82 6.09 5.36
N ALA A 24 -15.06 6.58 5.49
CA ALA A 24 -16.20 5.75 5.87
C ALA A 24 -16.45 4.54 4.94
N TYR A 25 -16.04 4.63 3.67
CA TYR A 25 -16.20 3.52 2.71
C TYR A 25 -15.17 2.40 2.91
N GLY A 26 -14.14 2.64 3.72
CA GLY A 26 -13.21 1.59 4.12
C GLY A 26 -13.90 0.42 4.83
N GLN A 27 -14.99 0.69 5.54
CA GLN A 27 -15.76 -0.35 6.22
C GLN A 27 -16.27 -1.42 5.25
N TYR A 28 -16.64 -1.06 4.03
CA TYR A 28 -17.07 -2.04 3.02
C TYR A 28 -15.99 -3.04 2.64
N LEU A 29 -14.70 -2.64 2.73
CA LEU A 29 -13.58 -3.56 2.50
C LEU A 29 -13.44 -4.55 3.66
N ALA A 30 -13.59 -4.10 4.89
CA ALA A 30 -13.57 -4.96 6.07
C ALA A 30 -14.77 -5.92 6.06
N ASP A 31 -15.98 -5.44 5.76
CA ASP A 31 -17.20 -6.23 5.69
C ASP A 31 -17.13 -7.27 4.57
N ALA A 32 -16.45 -6.96 3.46
CA ALA A 32 -16.18 -7.89 2.37
C ALA A 32 -15.08 -8.92 2.68
N GLY A 33 -14.44 -8.83 3.86
CA GLY A 33 -13.43 -9.78 4.32
C GLY A 33 -12.02 -9.58 3.74
N PHE A 34 -11.68 -8.37 3.31
CA PHE A 34 -10.30 -8.08 2.90
C PHE A 34 -9.38 -8.06 4.11
N ASP A 35 -8.37 -8.92 4.10
CA ASP A 35 -7.33 -8.99 5.14
C ASP A 35 -6.10 -8.15 4.77
N TYR A 36 -5.89 -7.87 3.46
CA TYR A 36 -4.71 -7.18 2.96
C TYR A 36 -5.00 -6.36 1.70
N LEU A 37 -4.34 -5.21 1.58
CA LEU A 37 -4.35 -4.36 0.39
C LEU A 37 -2.94 -3.95 -0.03
N SER A 38 -2.65 -4.02 -1.34
CA SER A 38 -1.43 -3.45 -1.90
C SER A 38 -1.57 -1.94 -2.08
N LEU A 39 -0.60 -1.18 -1.55
CA LEU A 39 -0.47 0.25 -1.79
C LEU A 39 0.51 0.56 -2.92
N ALA A 40 1.16 -0.45 -3.52
CA ALA A 40 2.03 -0.28 -4.68
C ALA A 40 1.19 -0.11 -5.94
N ASN A 41 0.93 1.15 -6.34
CA ASN A 41 0.22 1.50 -7.56
C ASN A 41 0.55 2.92 -8.02
N ASN A 42 0.07 3.30 -9.20
CA ASN A 42 0.35 4.60 -9.83
C ASN A 42 -0.40 5.78 -9.19
N HIS A 43 -1.37 5.53 -8.30
CA HIS A 43 -2.18 6.57 -7.67
C HIS A 43 -1.91 6.76 -6.17
N SER A 44 -1.13 5.89 -5.54
CA SER A 44 -0.84 5.93 -4.09
C SER A 44 -0.27 7.26 -3.63
N ASN A 45 0.49 7.95 -4.49
CA ASN A 45 1.09 9.25 -4.18
C ASN A 45 0.23 10.44 -4.65
N GLY A 46 -1.00 10.24 -5.08
CA GLY A 46 -1.88 11.30 -5.61
C GLY A 46 -2.08 12.47 -4.64
N PHE A 47 -2.10 12.21 -3.34
CA PHE A 47 -2.17 13.20 -2.25
C PHE A 47 -0.88 13.30 -1.43
N GLY A 48 0.25 12.81 -1.97
CA GLY A 48 1.57 12.85 -1.33
C GLY A 48 1.65 12.02 -0.05
N ALA A 49 2.70 12.29 0.75
CA ALA A 49 2.98 11.54 1.97
C ALA A 49 1.83 11.60 2.99
N GLN A 50 1.10 12.71 3.06
CA GLN A 50 -0.06 12.86 3.95
C GLN A 50 -1.22 11.93 3.55
N GLY A 51 -1.47 11.79 2.24
CA GLY A 51 -2.47 10.86 1.72
C GLY A 51 -2.12 9.41 2.03
N ILE A 52 -0.86 9.03 1.85
CA ILE A 52 -0.34 7.70 2.21
C ILE A 52 -0.54 7.44 3.72
N THR A 53 -0.19 8.41 4.57
CA THR A 53 -0.36 8.28 6.03
C THR A 53 -1.84 8.13 6.42
N ALA A 54 -2.72 8.91 5.82
CA ALA A 54 -4.16 8.83 6.09
C ALA A 54 -4.75 7.48 5.64
N THR A 55 -4.32 6.98 4.48
CA THR A 55 -4.73 5.66 3.99
C THR A 55 -4.27 4.55 4.95
N ALA A 56 -3.00 4.58 5.36
CA ALA A 56 -2.45 3.62 6.31
C ALA A 56 -3.22 3.62 7.63
N GLY A 57 -3.48 4.80 8.21
CA GLY A 57 -4.23 4.93 9.45
C GLY A 57 -5.66 4.37 9.35
N ASN A 58 -6.36 4.64 8.25
CA ASN A 58 -7.70 4.08 8.03
C ASN A 58 -7.66 2.53 7.92
N LEU A 59 -6.65 1.97 7.27
CA LEU A 59 -6.49 0.52 7.16
C LEU A 59 -6.12 -0.13 8.49
N ASP A 60 -5.31 0.54 9.32
CA ASP A 60 -4.99 0.10 10.68
C ASP A 60 -6.24 0.05 11.57
N GLU A 61 -7.10 1.06 11.52
CA GLU A 61 -8.39 1.09 12.24
C GLU A 61 -9.31 -0.07 11.83
N LEU A 62 -9.21 -0.51 10.58
CA LEU A 62 -10.00 -1.62 10.03
C LEU A 62 -9.32 -2.99 10.18
N ASN A 63 -8.13 -3.05 10.80
CA ASN A 63 -7.29 -4.25 10.90
C ASN A 63 -6.90 -4.87 9.55
N ILE A 64 -6.92 -4.11 8.47
CA ILE A 64 -6.47 -4.53 7.14
C ILE A 64 -4.98 -4.29 7.00
N LYS A 65 -4.20 -5.33 6.69
CA LYS A 65 -2.75 -5.21 6.44
C LYS A 65 -2.48 -4.57 5.09
N TYR A 66 -1.34 -3.91 4.95
CA TYR A 66 -0.96 -3.26 3.70
C TYR A 66 0.56 -3.21 3.54
N SER A 67 1.04 -3.11 2.30
CA SER A 67 2.45 -2.88 1.97
C SER A 67 2.62 -2.28 0.58
N GLY A 68 3.87 -1.99 0.19
CA GLY A 68 4.21 -1.52 -1.14
C GLY A 68 4.68 -0.07 -1.22
N ILE A 69 4.80 0.63 -0.08
CA ILE A 69 5.33 2.01 -0.01
C ILE A 69 6.80 1.98 0.43
N GLU A 70 7.65 2.51 -0.40
CA GLU A 70 9.10 2.51 -0.23
C GLU A 70 9.52 3.25 1.05
N ASN A 71 10.46 2.67 1.79
CA ASN A 71 11.03 3.21 3.04
C ASN A 71 10.02 3.45 4.17
N ARG A 72 8.77 2.99 4.01
CA ARG A 72 7.71 3.15 5.03
C ARG A 72 6.98 1.84 5.31
N PHE A 73 6.29 1.31 4.32
CA PHE A 73 5.45 0.11 4.43
C PHE A 73 5.82 -0.88 3.31
N GLU A 74 7.04 -1.41 3.36
CA GLU A 74 7.58 -2.21 2.25
C GLU A 74 7.03 -3.63 2.23
N THR A 75 6.77 -4.20 3.41
CA THR A 75 6.25 -5.57 3.58
C THR A 75 5.18 -5.61 4.65
N ALA A 76 4.31 -6.60 4.61
CA ALA A 76 3.36 -6.87 5.67
C ALA A 76 3.36 -8.37 6.02
N ILE A 77 3.00 -8.69 7.26
CA ILE A 77 2.82 -10.07 7.73
C ILE A 77 1.42 -10.19 8.33
N LEU A 78 0.69 -11.18 7.88
CA LEU A 78 -0.60 -11.58 8.40
C LEU A 78 -0.53 -13.02 8.90
N LYS A 79 -1.03 -13.27 10.10
CA LYS A 79 -1.24 -14.63 10.61
C LYS A 79 -2.73 -14.96 10.54
N LYS A 80 -3.08 -16.02 9.83
CA LYS A 80 -4.47 -16.50 9.71
C LYS A 80 -4.49 -18.02 9.71
N ASN A 81 -5.33 -18.62 10.54
CA ASN A 81 -5.46 -20.08 10.68
C ASN A 81 -4.13 -20.81 10.94
N GLY A 82 -3.27 -20.23 11.78
CA GLY A 82 -1.98 -20.80 12.12
C GLY A 82 -0.86 -20.56 11.09
N VAL A 83 -1.17 -20.09 9.89
CA VAL A 83 -0.22 -19.82 8.80
C VAL A 83 0.18 -18.34 8.80
N ARG A 84 1.48 -18.07 8.62
CA ARG A 84 2.03 -16.72 8.46
C ARG A 84 2.21 -16.41 6.98
N TYR A 85 1.45 -15.44 6.50
CA TYR A 85 1.53 -14.92 5.14
C TYR A 85 2.36 -13.65 5.12
N GLY A 86 3.37 -13.59 4.25
CA GLY A 86 4.16 -12.39 4.00
C GLY A 86 3.79 -11.77 2.67
N PHE A 87 3.55 -10.47 2.66
CA PHE A 87 3.17 -9.72 1.46
C PHE A 87 4.27 -8.75 1.08
N VAL A 88 4.65 -8.77 -0.19
CA VAL A 88 5.62 -7.82 -0.78
C VAL A 88 5.02 -7.32 -2.09
N SER A 89 4.84 -6.01 -2.19
CA SER A 89 4.18 -5.39 -3.35
C SER A 89 5.10 -4.39 -4.04
N PHE A 90 5.11 -4.39 -5.36
CA PHE A 90 5.99 -3.61 -6.20
C PHE A 90 5.23 -2.87 -7.30
N ALA A 91 5.72 -1.68 -7.65
CA ALA A 91 5.25 -0.92 -8.81
C ALA A 91 6.38 -0.04 -9.37
N PRO A 92 6.35 0.36 -10.64
CA PRO A 92 7.35 1.27 -11.20
C PRO A 92 7.15 2.73 -10.76
N ASN A 93 6.07 3.04 -10.06
CA ASN A 93 5.59 4.39 -9.81
C ASN A 93 6.24 5.05 -8.59
N LEU A 94 6.08 6.38 -8.48
CA LEU A 94 6.58 7.17 -7.36
C LEU A 94 5.95 6.71 -6.03
N ALA A 95 6.77 6.70 -4.98
CA ALA A 95 6.47 6.23 -3.63
C ALA A 95 6.27 4.71 -3.47
N ALA A 96 6.08 3.95 -4.53
CA ALA A 96 6.04 2.49 -4.45
C ALA A 96 7.45 1.88 -4.33
N VAL A 97 7.53 0.70 -3.73
CA VAL A 97 8.76 -0.13 -3.81
C VAL A 97 9.02 -0.47 -5.27
N LYS A 98 10.22 -0.13 -5.76
CA LYS A 98 10.53 -0.18 -7.19
C LYS A 98 10.65 -1.60 -7.72
N LEU A 99 9.93 -1.89 -8.79
CA LEU A 99 9.98 -3.17 -9.48
C LEU A 99 11.34 -3.43 -10.15
N ASN A 100 12.00 -2.39 -10.64
CA ASN A 100 13.29 -2.48 -11.34
C ASN A 100 14.52 -2.40 -10.42
N ASP A 101 14.36 -2.20 -9.12
CA ASP A 101 15.43 -2.38 -8.14
C ASP A 101 15.53 -3.85 -7.73
N TYR A 102 16.19 -4.65 -8.57
CA TYR A 102 16.33 -6.09 -8.36
C TYR A 102 17.06 -6.48 -7.07
N ALA A 103 17.98 -5.65 -6.59
CA ALA A 103 18.70 -5.92 -5.34
C ALA A 103 17.75 -5.79 -4.15
N LYS A 104 16.99 -4.70 -4.08
CA LYS A 104 15.97 -4.46 -3.07
C LYS A 104 14.84 -5.48 -3.15
N PHE A 105 14.37 -5.79 -4.35
CA PHE A 105 13.39 -6.83 -4.64
C PHE A 105 13.77 -8.17 -3.99
N LYS A 106 14.95 -8.70 -4.32
CA LYS A 106 15.46 -9.96 -3.76
C LYS A 106 15.62 -9.88 -2.24
N LYS A 107 16.13 -8.76 -1.71
CA LYS A 107 16.32 -8.55 -0.27
C LYS A 107 15.00 -8.61 0.49
N LEU A 108 13.96 -7.92 0.01
CA LEU A 108 12.65 -7.88 0.67
C LEU A 108 11.98 -9.26 0.66
N ILE A 109 12.01 -9.97 -0.46
CA ILE A 109 11.44 -11.33 -0.55
C ILE A 109 12.17 -12.28 0.40
N ARG A 110 13.51 -12.29 0.40
CA ARG A 110 14.29 -13.16 1.30
C ARG A 110 14.01 -12.86 2.78
N LYS A 111 13.99 -11.57 3.16
CA LYS A 111 13.70 -11.15 4.53
C LYS A 111 12.29 -11.55 4.97
N THR A 112 11.32 -11.44 4.07
CA THR A 112 9.93 -11.84 4.34
C THR A 112 9.81 -13.34 4.48
N LYS A 113 10.44 -14.11 3.57
CA LYS A 113 10.44 -15.58 3.60
C LYS A 113 11.00 -16.16 4.91
N GLN A 114 12.01 -15.51 5.51
CA GLN A 114 12.59 -15.97 6.80
C GLN A 114 11.60 -15.88 7.98
N LYS A 115 10.54 -15.10 7.85
CA LYS A 115 9.57 -14.79 8.93
C LYS A 115 8.19 -15.38 8.68
N THR A 116 7.96 -15.97 7.52
CA THR A 116 6.65 -16.38 7.05
C THR A 116 6.68 -17.76 6.41
N ASP A 117 5.54 -18.43 6.41
CA ASP A 117 5.38 -19.75 5.85
C ASP A 117 5.11 -19.66 4.33
N ILE A 118 4.38 -18.63 3.92
CA ILE A 118 4.05 -18.33 2.52
C ILE A 118 4.39 -16.86 2.22
N VAL A 119 5.04 -16.61 1.09
CA VAL A 119 5.28 -15.25 0.58
C VAL A 119 4.41 -15.02 -0.67
N ILE A 120 3.60 -13.97 -0.61
CA ILE A 120 2.78 -13.50 -1.73
C ILE A 120 3.43 -12.24 -2.29
N VAL A 121 3.77 -12.29 -3.57
CA VAL A 121 4.37 -11.17 -4.29
C VAL A 121 3.35 -10.59 -5.25
N MET A 122 3.12 -9.28 -5.17
CA MET A 122 2.16 -8.56 -6.00
C MET A 122 2.87 -7.53 -6.86
N PHE A 123 2.42 -7.40 -8.09
CA PHE A 123 2.95 -6.44 -9.05
C PHE A 123 1.83 -5.57 -9.59
N HIS A 124 2.09 -4.28 -9.65
CA HIS A 124 1.26 -3.34 -10.40
C HIS A 124 2.11 -2.78 -11.53
N SER A 125 1.70 -3.06 -12.78
CA SER A 125 2.33 -2.54 -13.99
C SER A 125 1.25 -1.90 -14.85
N GLY A 126 1.30 -0.59 -14.99
CA GLY A 126 0.34 0.18 -15.79
C GLY A 126 0.80 1.61 -15.97
#